data_f0dd7a7e0407480fecabc8704af049c0
#
_entry.id   f0dd7a7e0407480fecabc8704af049c0
#
_cell.length_a   1.000
_cell.length_b   1.000
_cell.length_c   1.000
_cell.angle_alpha   90.00
_cell.angle_beta   90.00
_cell.angle_gamma   90.00
#
_symmetry.space_group_name_H-M   'P 1'
#
loop_
_entity.id
_entity.type
_entity.pdbx_description
1 polymer ?
#
loop_
_entity_poly.entity_id
_entity_poly.type
_entity_poly.pdbx_seq_one_letter_code
_entity_poly.pdbx_strand_id
1 'polypeptide(L)'
;MLKKDVQSPFFYFLSVIEISTFVKNIRMMRTLNDFNFEGKKALIRVDFNVPLNDAFEVTDATRILAAKPSIIKVLEDGGSVVLMSHLGRPKGREDQFSLRHIVDKVQEIIGVQVLFVDDCIGEKAVEASKKLEPGQVLLLENLRFYAEEEKGDEGFAKQLSNLGDIYVNDAFGTAHRAHASTTIVAKFFPDHKCFGLLLYREIESINKVLNDSEKPVTAILGGAKVSSKIGVLENILDRVDHIIIGGGMTFTFVKALGGQIGNSLVEEDKLDLALTILEKAKAKNVQIHLPVDAIVADAFSNDANTKELPTDQIPAGWMGLDTGSKTAELFADVISKSKTILWNGPLGVFELEKFSNGTIQLGNAIAEATSNGAFSLVGGGDSVAAVKQFGFEDKVSYVSTGGGAMLEMLEGKSLPGIEAILN
;
A
#
# COMPACT_ATOMS: atom_id res chain seq x y z
N MET A 1 31.73 -8.12 37.46
CA MET A 1 30.59 -7.24 37.82
C MET A 1 29.95 -6.77 36.52
N LEU A 2 29.01 -7.52 35.98
CA LEU A 2 28.29 -7.23 34.75
C LEU A 2 26.97 -6.50 35.11
N LYS A 3 26.84 -5.27 34.71
CA LYS A 3 25.56 -4.55 34.80
C LYS A 3 24.56 -5.16 33.82
N LYS A 4 23.50 -5.73 34.35
CA LYS A 4 22.28 -6.07 33.58
C LYS A 4 21.57 -4.75 33.26
N ASP A 5 21.53 -4.37 32.01
CA ASP A 5 20.58 -3.34 31.53
C ASP A 5 19.17 -3.91 31.61
N VAL A 6 18.45 -3.50 32.62
CA VAL A 6 17.01 -3.74 32.77
C VAL A 6 16.33 -2.77 31.81
N GLN A 7 15.85 -3.27 30.65
CA GLN A 7 14.94 -2.51 29.81
C GLN A 7 13.73 -2.08 30.65
N SER A 8 13.52 -0.77 30.71
CA SER A 8 12.50 -0.13 31.55
C SER A 8 11.09 -0.60 31.16
N PRO A 9 10.23 -0.95 32.14
CA PRO A 9 8.83 -1.27 31.89
C PRO A 9 8.03 -0.12 31.25
N PHE A 10 8.61 1.06 31.17
CA PHE A 10 8.01 2.25 30.55
C PHE A 10 7.81 2.14 29.04
N PHE A 11 8.65 1.41 28.30
CA PHE A 11 8.48 1.21 26.86
C PHE A 11 7.31 0.27 26.53
N TYR A 12 7.05 -0.74 27.35
CA TYR A 12 5.90 -1.63 27.19
C TYR A 12 4.55 -0.94 27.49
N PHE A 13 4.57 0.00 28.43
CA PHE A 13 3.36 0.73 28.80
C PHE A 13 2.95 1.76 27.74
N LEU A 14 3.91 2.40 27.07
CA LEU A 14 3.65 3.35 25.98
C LEU A 14 3.07 2.64 24.73
N SER A 15 3.60 1.49 24.34
CA SER A 15 3.08 0.76 23.17
C SER A 15 1.65 0.26 23.36
N VAL A 16 1.27 -0.19 24.54
CA VAL A 16 -0.10 -0.65 24.86
C VAL A 16 -1.08 0.53 24.92
N ILE A 17 -0.66 1.70 25.38
CA ILE A 17 -1.47 2.92 25.41
C ILE A 17 -1.69 3.45 23.99
N GLU A 18 -0.66 3.44 23.12
CA GLU A 18 -0.76 3.89 21.73
C GLU A 18 -1.66 2.97 20.91
N ILE A 19 -1.56 1.64 21.07
CA ILE A 19 -2.44 0.66 20.40
C ILE A 19 -3.90 0.83 20.86
N SER A 20 -4.16 1.01 22.16
CA SER A 20 -5.50 1.26 22.69
C SER A 20 -6.09 2.57 22.15
N THR A 21 -5.26 3.59 21.94
CA THR A 21 -5.67 4.89 21.40
C THR A 21 -5.97 4.79 19.90
N PHE A 22 -5.15 4.07 19.13
CA PHE A 22 -5.38 3.88 17.69
C PHE A 22 -6.66 3.07 17.40
N VAL A 23 -6.90 1.97 18.11
CA VAL A 23 -8.15 1.17 17.99
C VAL A 23 -9.38 1.98 18.41
N LYS A 24 -9.25 2.81 19.44
CA LYS A 24 -10.32 3.72 19.89
C LYS A 24 -10.63 4.78 18.84
N ASN A 25 -9.60 5.29 18.16
CA ASN A 25 -9.74 6.28 17.10
C ASN A 25 -10.42 5.71 15.86
N ILE A 26 -10.19 4.44 15.48
CA ILE A 26 -10.88 3.81 14.34
C ILE A 26 -12.40 3.76 14.54
N ARG A 27 -12.86 3.47 15.76
CA ARG A 27 -14.31 3.49 16.07
C ARG A 27 -14.95 4.88 16.04
N MET A 28 -14.15 5.94 16.02
CA MET A 28 -14.57 7.34 15.95
C MET A 28 -14.27 7.99 14.60
N MET A 29 -13.85 7.20 13.60
CA MET A 29 -13.57 7.72 12.27
C MET A 29 -14.84 8.23 11.61
N ARG A 30 -14.86 9.53 11.29
CA ARG A 30 -15.90 10.10 10.43
C ARG A 30 -15.63 9.71 8.99
N THR A 31 -16.64 9.17 8.34
CA THR A 31 -16.64 8.81 6.92
C THR A 31 -17.65 9.67 6.15
N LEU A 32 -17.70 9.51 4.85
CA LEU A 32 -18.74 10.13 4.02
C LEU A 32 -20.16 9.84 4.51
N ASN A 33 -20.40 8.69 5.15
CA ASN A 33 -21.72 8.30 5.64
C ASN A 33 -22.20 9.11 6.87
N ASP A 34 -21.29 9.84 7.51
CA ASP A 34 -21.58 10.66 8.69
C ASP A 34 -21.96 12.11 8.32
N PHE A 35 -22.00 12.43 7.01
CA PHE A 35 -22.28 13.76 6.49
C PHE A 35 -23.47 13.75 5.53
N ASN A 36 -24.22 14.85 5.53
CA ASN A 36 -25.23 15.14 4.51
C ASN A 36 -24.63 16.09 3.47
N PHE A 37 -24.57 15.64 2.21
CA PHE A 37 -24.01 16.41 1.10
C PHE A 37 -25.06 17.19 0.31
N GLU A 38 -26.35 17.13 0.64
CA GLU A 38 -27.39 17.87 -0.06
C GLU A 38 -27.07 19.36 -0.16
N GLY A 39 -26.92 19.87 -1.38
CA GLY A 39 -26.54 21.24 -1.67
C GLY A 39 -25.13 21.66 -1.21
N LYS A 40 -24.27 20.70 -0.83
CA LYS A 40 -22.88 20.95 -0.39
C LYS A 40 -21.88 20.56 -1.48
N LYS A 41 -20.73 21.23 -1.46
CA LYS A 41 -19.57 20.89 -2.28
C LYS A 41 -18.56 20.08 -1.48
N ALA A 42 -18.30 18.84 -1.89
CA ALA A 42 -17.22 18.06 -1.34
C ALA A 42 -15.90 18.36 -2.07
N LEU A 43 -14.90 18.86 -1.33
CA LEU A 43 -13.54 18.96 -1.80
C LEU A 43 -12.82 17.64 -1.53
N ILE A 44 -12.70 16.79 -2.56
CA ILE A 44 -12.16 15.43 -2.41
C ILE A 44 -10.72 15.35 -2.91
N ARG A 45 -9.80 14.94 -2.02
CA ARG A 45 -8.43 14.58 -2.41
C ARG A 45 -8.42 13.12 -2.86
N VAL A 46 -8.24 12.91 -4.15
CA VAL A 46 -8.12 11.59 -4.78
C VAL A 46 -6.69 11.34 -5.28
N ASP A 47 -6.30 10.08 -5.46
CA ASP A 47 -5.00 9.72 -6.05
C ASP A 47 -5.17 9.27 -7.51
N PHE A 48 -5.27 10.23 -8.41
CA PHE A 48 -5.35 10.00 -9.86
C PHE A 48 -3.97 10.04 -10.53
N ASN A 49 -2.93 9.66 -9.80
CA ASN A 49 -1.59 9.48 -10.36
C ASN A 49 -1.52 8.17 -11.15
N VAL A 50 -2.18 8.13 -12.28
CA VAL A 50 -2.31 6.98 -13.18
C VAL A 50 -1.22 7.00 -14.26
N PRO A 51 -0.79 5.83 -14.78
CA PRO A 51 0.15 5.79 -15.90
C PRO A 51 -0.54 6.19 -17.22
N LEU A 52 0.20 6.97 -18.03
CA LEU A 52 -0.22 7.39 -19.36
C LEU A 52 0.75 6.81 -20.39
N ASN A 53 0.24 6.48 -21.59
CA ASN A 53 1.06 6.17 -22.75
C ASN A 53 1.54 7.45 -23.47
N ASP A 54 2.29 7.30 -24.56
CA ASP A 54 2.81 8.42 -25.35
C ASP A 54 1.71 9.28 -26.01
N ALA A 55 0.49 8.75 -26.14
CA ALA A 55 -0.69 9.46 -26.60
C ALA A 55 -1.49 10.11 -25.45
N PHE A 56 -0.96 10.12 -24.23
CA PHE A 56 -1.60 10.59 -23.01
C PHE A 56 -2.89 9.83 -22.62
N GLU A 57 -3.05 8.60 -23.07
CA GLU A 57 -4.18 7.76 -22.67
C GLU A 57 -3.85 6.99 -21.38
N VAL A 58 -4.85 6.86 -20.51
CA VAL A 58 -4.71 6.10 -19.24
C VAL A 58 -4.60 4.61 -19.54
N THR A 59 -3.47 4.01 -19.14
CA THR A 59 -3.19 2.57 -19.34
C THR A 59 -3.61 1.70 -18.16
N ASP A 60 -3.74 2.27 -16.96
CA ASP A 60 -4.28 1.61 -15.77
C ASP A 60 -5.19 2.58 -15.01
N ALA A 61 -6.49 2.30 -14.99
CA ALA A 61 -7.51 3.13 -14.35
C ALA A 61 -7.86 2.70 -12.91
N THR A 62 -7.13 1.76 -12.32
CA THR A 62 -7.44 1.16 -11.01
C THR A 62 -7.67 2.22 -9.92
N ARG A 63 -6.85 3.28 -9.88
CA ARG A 63 -6.97 4.35 -8.88
C ARG A 63 -8.23 5.20 -9.07
N ILE A 64 -8.64 5.43 -10.32
CA ILE A 64 -9.87 6.16 -10.62
C ILE A 64 -11.08 5.31 -10.22
N LEU A 65 -11.07 4.02 -10.57
CA LEU A 65 -12.10 3.06 -10.18
C LEU A 65 -12.23 2.95 -8.65
N ALA A 66 -11.12 2.94 -7.94
CA ALA A 66 -11.10 2.84 -6.48
C ALA A 66 -11.74 4.06 -5.78
N ALA A 67 -11.58 5.26 -6.34
CA ALA A 67 -12.15 6.49 -5.79
C ALA A 67 -13.63 6.71 -6.20
N LYS A 68 -14.12 6.00 -7.25
CA LYS A 68 -15.50 6.15 -7.76
C LYS A 68 -16.57 6.06 -6.66
N PRO A 69 -16.56 5.09 -5.72
CA PRO A 69 -17.60 4.98 -4.71
C PRO A 69 -17.76 6.24 -3.85
N SER A 70 -16.66 6.90 -3.49
CA SER A 70 -16.69 8.16 -2.72
C SER A 70 -17.33 9.30 -3.50
N ILE A 71 -17.01 9.41 -4.78
CA ILE A 71 -17.55 10.45 -5.66
C ILE A 71 -19.05 10.23 -5.87
N ILE A 72 -19.46 9.01 -6.21
CA ILE A 72 -20.87 8.66 -6.44
C ILE A 72 -21.70 8.91 -5.18
N LYS A 73 -21.21 8.53 -4.00
CA LYS A 73 -21.93 8.76 -2.73
C LYS A 73 -22.29 10.24 -2.53
N VAL A 74 -21.35 11.16 -2.80
CA VAL A 74 -21.61 12.60 -2.68
C VAL A 74 -22.66 13.07 -3.70
N LEU A 75 -22.59 12.58 -4.94
CA LEU A 75 -23.54 12.95 -6.00
C LEU A 75 -24.95 12.40 -5.71
N GLU A 76 -25.07 11.16 -5.25
CA GLU A 76 -26.33 10.53 -4.86
C GLU A 76 -27.01 11.23 -3.68
N ASP A 77 -26.22 11.82 -2.78
CA ASP A 77 -26.74 12.65 -1.67
C ASP A 77 -27.19 14.07 -2.12
N GLY A 78 -27.10 14.38 -3.42
CA GLY A 78 -27.48 15.69 -3.94
C GLY A 78 -26.40 16.75 -3.78
N GLY A 79 -25.15 16.36 -3.57
CA GLY A 79 -23.98 17.23 -3.52
C GLY A 79 -23.34 17.47 -4.89
N SER A 80 -22.28 18.29 -4.89
CA SER A 80 -21.36 18.44 -6.00
C SER A 80 -19.93 18.16 -5.55
N VAL A 81 -19.03 17.82 -6.49
CA VAL A 81 -17.69 17.34 -6.18
C VAL A 81 -16.62 18.19 -6.84
N VAL A 82 -15.67 18.68 -6.06
CA VAL A 82 -14.41 19.27 -6.53
C VAL A 82 -13.29 18.28 -6.27
N LEU A 83 -12.73 17.70 -7.33
CA LEU A 83 -11.64 16.74 -7.27
C LEU A 83 -10.29 17.44 -7.34
N MET A 84 -9.40 17.12 -6.43
CA MET A 84 -8.01 17.55 -6.47
C MET A 84 -7.07 16.34 -6.41
N SER A 85 -6.10 16.33 -7.30
CA SER A 85 -5.12 15.25 -7.42
C SER A 85 -3.77 15.76 -7.89
N HIS A 86 -2.78 14.87 -7.84
CA HIS A 86 -1.50 15.05 -8.52
C HIS A 86 -1.34 14.02 -9.65
N LEU A 87 -0.49 14.33 -10.60
CA LEU A 87 -0.04 13.44 -11.67
C LEU A 87 1.46 13.58 -11.85
N GLY A 88 2.19 12.48 -11.73
CA GLY A 88 3.64 12.43 -11.91
C GLY A 88 4.45 13.25 -10.87
N ARG A 89 5.62 13.68 -11.32
CA ARG A 89 6.56 14.51 -10.52
C ARG A 89 7.07 15.69 -11.35
N PRO A 90 6.20 16.64 -11.71
CA PRO A 90 6.59 17.81 -12.49
C PRO A 90 7.54 18.71 -11.70
N LYS A 91 8.40 19.44 -12.42
CA LYS A 91 9.25 20.50 -11.83
C LYS A 91 8.61 21.91 -11.93
N GLY A 92 7.38 21.99 -12.42
CA GLY A 92 6.59 23.16 -12.67
C GLY A 92 5.42 22.78 -13.56
N ARG A 93 4.86 23.74 -14.29
CA ARG A 93 3.74 23.50 -15.19
C ARG A 93 4.23 22.86 -16.50
N GLU A 94 4.03 21.56 -16.64
CA GLU A 94 4.42 20.74 -17.78
C GLU A 94 3.17 20.03 -18.34
N ASP A 95 2.85 20.21 -19.64
CA ASP A 95 1.62 19.71 -20.25
C ASP A 95 1.46 18.18 -20.12
N GLN A 96 2.55 17.42 -20.21
CA GLN A 96 2.55 15.96 -20.03
C GLN A 96 2.01 15.48 -18.66
N PHE A 97 2.02 16.35 -17.65
CA PHE A 97 1.49 16.07 -16.31
C PHE A 97 0.17 16.81 -16.03
N SER A 98 -0.47 17.38 -17.06
CA SER A 98 -1.79 18.01 -16.89
C SER A 98 -2.86 16.95 -16.63
N LEU A 99 -3.70 17.20 -15.64
CA LEU A 99 -4.87 16.35 -15.35
C LEU A 99 -5.94 16.45 -16.45
N ARG A 100 -5.82 17.38 -17.42
CA ARG A 100 -6.72 17.43 -18.58
C ARG A 100 -6.74 16.12 -19.36
N HIS A 101 -5.59 15.42 -19.43
CA HIS A 101 -5.45 14.18 -20.19
C HIS A 101 -6.30 13.03 -19.65
N ILE A 102 -6.67 13.08 -18.37
CA ILE A 102 -7.45 12.01 -17.75
C ILE A 102 -8.96 12.32 -17.64
N VAL A 103 -9.39 13.54 -18.01
CA VAL A 103 -10.80 13.99 -17.84
C VAL A 103 -11.79 13.03 -18.47
N ASP A 104 -11.57 12.65 -19.72
CA ASP A 104 -12.47 11.76 -20.45
C ASP A 104 -12.55 10.37 -19.79
N LYS A 105 -11.42 9.85 -19.32
CA LYS A 105 -11.40 8.56 -18.61
C LYS A 105 -12.09 8.65 -17.24
N VAL A 106 -11.92 9.74 -16.51
CA VAL A 106 -12.64 9.98 -15.24
C VAL A 106 -14.14 10.06 -15.50
N GLN A 107 -14.57 10.82 -16.54
CA GLN A 107 -15.97 10.92 -16.94
C GLN A 107 -16.57 9.58 -17.33
N GLU A 108 -15.85 8.79 -18.15
CA GLU A 108 -16.26 7.43 -18.54
C GLU A 108 -16.52 6.55 -17.31
N ILE A 109 -15.60 6.57 -16.34
CA ILE A 109 -15.68 5.71 -15.17
C ILE A 109 -16.77 6.17 -14.20
N ILE A 110 -16.86 7.47 -13.93
CA ILE A 110 -17.85 8.01 -12.97
C ILE A 110 -19.26 7.96 -13.56
N GLY A 111 -19.39 8.16 -14.87
CA GLY A 111 -20.67 8.12 -15.59
C GLY A 111 -21.44 9.44 -15.58
N VAL A 112 -20.81 10.56 -15.16
CA VAL A 112 -21.35 11.91 -15.22
C VAL A 112 -20.34 12.85 -15.86
N GLN A 113 -20.81 13.99 -16.39
CA GLN A 113 -19.94 14.99 -16.97
C GLN A 113 -18.92 15.52 -15.94
N VAL A 114 -17.65 15.56 -16.34
CA VAL A 114 -16.55 16.12 -15.55
C VAL A 114 -16.08 17.43 -16.18
N LEU A 115 -16.30 18.53 -15.48
CA LEU A 115 -15.76 19.84 -15.84
C LEU A 115 -14.28 19.88 -15.47
N PHE A 116 -13.49 20.62 -16.23
CA PHE A 116 -12.07 20.82 -15.96
C PHE A 116 -11.73 22.31 -15.86
N VAL A 117 -10.91 22.66 -14.90
CA VAL A 117 -10.33 23.99 -14.80
C VAL A 117 -8.79 23.89 -14.80
N ASP A 118 -8.17 24.74 -15.61
CA ASP A 118 -6.72 24.73 -15.87
C ASP A 118 -5.87 25.34 -14.73
N ASP A 119 -6.42 25.35 -13.53
CA ASP A 119 -5.73 25.73 -12.30
C ASP A 119 -6.33 25.00 -11.09
N CYS A 120 -5.60 24.95 -9.97
CA CYS A 120 -6.10 24.35 -8.75
C CYS A 120 -6.34 25.37 -7.62
N ILE A 121 -5.93 26.61 -7.81
CA ILE A 121 -6.15 27.75 -6.90
C ILE A 121 -6.47 29.02 -7.72
N GLY A 122 -6.63 30.13 -7.03
CA GLY A 122 -6.86 31.44 -7.66
C GLY A 122 -8.29 31.66 -8.18
N GLU A 123 -8.47 32.75 -8.91
CA GLU A 123 -9.80 33.26 -9.29
C GLU A 123 -10.55 32.25 -10.21
N LYS A 124 -9.86 31.65 -11.18
CA LYS A 124 -10.46 30.67 -12.11
C LYS A 124 -11.05 29.46 -11.37
N ALA A 125 -10.29 28.87 -10.44
CA ALA A 125 -10.74 27.71 -9.67
C ALA A 125 -11.92 28.08 -8.76
N VAL A 126 -11.85 29.25 -8.12
CA VAL A 126 -12.93 29.75 -7.26
C VAL A 126 -14.21 30.01 -8.05
N GLU A 127 -14.12 30.65 -9.22
CA GLU A 127 -15.29 30.88 -10.09
C GLU A 127 -15.90 29.59 -10.61
N ALA A 128 -15.07 28.62 -11.05
CA ALA A 128 -15.53 27.33 -11.49
C ALA A 128 -16.26 26.57 -10.37
N SER A 129 -15.68 26.56 -9.16
CA SER A 129 -16.29 25.93 -7.98
C SER A 129 -17.62 26.62 -7.58
N LYS A 130 -17.72 27.95 -7.69
CA LYS A 130 -18.96 28.69 -7.37
C LYS A 130 -20.11 28.41 -8.34
N LYS A 131 -19.78 28.12 -9.61
CA LYS A 131 -20.79 27.81 -10.67
C LYS A 131 -21.20 26.35 -10.68
N LEU A 132 -20.56 25.49 -9.85
CA LEU A 132 -20.83 24.05 -9.81
C LEU A 132 -22.20 23.79 -9.16
N GLU A 133 -23.03 23.05 -9.87
CA GLU A 133 -24.37 22.68 -9.45
C GLU A 133 -24.40 21.28 -8.82
N PRO A 134 -25.42 20.94 -8.00
CA PRO A 134 -25.61 19.57 -7.53
C PRO A 134 -25.60 18.53 -8.65
N GLY A 135 -24.93 17.40 -8.39
CA GLY A 135 -24.74 16.33 -9.40
C GLY A 135 -23.58 16.55 -10.37
N GLN A 136 -22.87 17.68 -10.29
CA GLN A 136 -21.73 17.97 -11.16
C GLN A 136 -20.37 17.66 -10.46
N VAL A 137 -19.38 17.37 -11.31
CA VAL A 137 -18.00 17.10 -10.90
C VAL A 137 -17.05 18.11 -11.57
N LEU A 138 -16.18 18.74 -10.80
CA LEU A 138 -15.09 19.60 -11.26
C LEU A 138 -13.77 18.95 -10.95
N LEU A 139 -12.92 18.70 -11.95
CA LEU A 139 -11.53 18.29 -11.76
C LEU A 139 -10.62 19.52 -11.86
N LEU A 140 -9.84 19.77 -10.83
CA LEU A 140 -8.82 20.81 -10.80
C LEU A 140 -7.56 20.35 -11.55
N GLU A 141 -6.70 21.31 -11.92
CA GLU A 141 -5.39 21.03 -12.48
C GLU A 141 -4.44 20.44 -11.41
N ASN A 142 -3.34 19.83 -11.88
CA ASN A 142 -2.35 19.14 -11.08
C ASN A 142 -1.80 19.98 -9.94
N LEU A 143 -2.06 19.56 -8.71
CA LEU A 143 -1.60 20.22 -7.49
C LEU A 143 -0.08 20.46 -7.47
N ARG A 144 0.71 19.55 -8.05
CA ARG A 144 2.17 19.61 -8.08
C ARG A 144 2.74 20.58 -9.11
N PHE A 145 1.91 21.28 -9.85
CA PHE A 145 2.38 22.44 -10.59
C PHE A 145 2.79 23.59 -9.68
N TYR A 146 2.39 23.50 -8.41
CA TYR A 146 2.80 24.39 -7.33
C TYR A 146 3.72 23.67 -6.35
N ALA A 147 4.92 24.20 -6.15
CA ALA A 147 5.89 23.66 -5.20
C ALA A 147 5.39 23.72 -3.75
N GLU A 148 4.44 24.58 -3.47
CA GLU A 148 3.75 24.78 -2.20
C GLU A 148 2.98 23.53 -1.76
N GLU A 149 2.50 22.72 -2.71
CA GLU A 149 1.82 21.45 -2.41
C GLU A 149 2.73 20.50 -1.62
N GLU A 150 3.92 20.20 -2.15
CA GLU A 150 4.83 19.25 -1.51
C GLU A 150 5.49 19.80 -0.23
N LYS A 151 5.56 21.14 -0.09
CA LYS A 151 6.05 21.82 1.11
C LYS A 151 5.05 21.87 2.25
N GLY A 152 3.79 21.52 2.01
CA GLY A 152 2.73 21.67 2.99
C GLY A 152 2.43 23.14 3.33
N ASP A 153 2.46 24.01 2.32
CA ASP A 153 2.26 25.46 2.51
C ASP A 153 0.82 25.77 2.97
N GLU A 154 0.70 26.54 4.05
CA GLU A 154 -0.59 26.85 4.66
C GLU A 154 -1.41 27.86 3.82
N GLY A 155 -0.74 28.79 3.13
CA GLY A 155 -1.38 29.74 2.23
C GLY A 155 -2.01 29.07 1.01
N PHE A 156 -1.29 28.09 0.44
CA PHE A 156 -1.80 27.27 -0.65
C PHE A 156 -2.98 26.38 -0.18
N ALA A 157 -2.85 25.73 0.98
CA ALA A 157 -3.92 24.93 1.57
C ALA A 157 -5.17 25.77 1.86
N LYS A 158 -5.00 27.02 2.33
CA LYS A 158 -6.10 27.96 2.55
C LYS A 158 -6.81 28.31 1.25
N GLN A 159 -6.10 28.46 0.14
CA GLN A 159 -6.73 28.71 -1.16
C GLN A 159 -7.53 27.50 -1.64
N LEU A 160 -6.99 26.27 -1.49
CA LEU A 160 -7.72 25.04 -1.79
C LEU A 160 -9.00 24.94 -0.95
N SER A 161 -8.95 25.28 0.34
CA SER A 161 -10.11 25.17 1.24
C SER A 161 -11.30 26.06 0.85
N ASN A 162 -11.09 27.09 0.04
CA ASN A 162 -12.17 27.97 -0.45
C ASN A 162 -13.03 27.31 -1.54
N LEU A 163 -12.66 26.11 -2.02
CA LEU A 163 -13.30 25.46 -3.16
C LEU A 163 -14.41 24.46 -2.74
N GLY A 164 -14.56 24.17 -1.44
CA GLY A 164 -15.57 23.25 -0.95
C GLY A 164 -16.06 23.55 0.45
N ASP A 165 -17.15 22.90 0.85
CA ASP A 165 -17.80 23.04 2.16
C ASP A 165 -17.38 21.92 3.12
N ILE A 166 -17.06 20.73 2.59
CA ILE A 166 -16.63 19.55 3.34
C ILE A 166 -15.37 18.99 2.68
N TYR A 167 -14.33 18.77 3.47
CA TYR A 167 -13.09 18.13 3.00
C TYR A 167 -13.15 16.62 3.16
N VAL A 168 -12.82 15.90 2.09
CA VAL A 168 -12.76 14.44 2.05
C VAL A 168 -11.35 14.01 1.65
N ASN A 169 -10.66 13.26 2.50
CA ASN A 169 -9.41 12.62 2.12
C ASN A 169 -9.71 11.19 1.64
N ASP A 170 -9.46 10.93 0.36
CA ASP A 170 -9.65 9.62 -0.27
C ASP A 170 -8.40 9.15 -1.03
N ALA A 171 -7.24 9.63 -0.62
CA ALA A 171 -5.96 9.40 -1.28
C ALA A 171 -4.97 8.67 -0.39
N PHE A 172 -5.19 7.37 -0.15
CA PHE A 172 -4.35 6.57 0.73
C PHE A 172 -2.88 6.53 0.28
N GLY A 173 -2.61 6.39 -1.02
CA GLY A 173 -1.24 6.35 -1.56
C GLY A 173 -0.38 7.56 -1.22
N THR A 174 -0.97 8.69 -0.85
CA THR A 174 -0.27 9.92 -0.44
C THR A 174 -0.42 10.25 1.05
N ALA A 175 -1.14 9.47 1.82
CA ALA A 175 -1.45 9.75 3.22
C ALA A 175 -0.20 9.81 4.14
N HIS A 176 0.90 9.18 3.72
CA HIS A 176 2.20 9.20 4.41
C HIS A 176 2.97 10.53 4.23
N ARG A 177 2.45 11.49 3.47
CA ARG A 177 3.11 12.77 3.16
C ARG A 177 2.33 13.94 3.74
N ALA A 178 3.05 14.83 4.44
CA ALA A 178 2.46 16.05 5.02
C ALA A 178 2.30 17.18 3.97
N HIS A 179 1.66 16.85 2.82
CA HIS A 179 1.42 17.82 1.75
C HIS A 179 0.26 18.77 2.09
N ALA A 180 0.19 19.90 1.38
CA ALA A 180 -0.85 20.89 1.60
C ALA A 180 -2.26 20.31 1.42
N SER A 181 -2.50 19.56 0.34
CA SER A 181 -3.81 19.00 0.00
C SER A 181 -4.21 17.77 0.80
N THR A 182 -3.25 17.03 1.40
CA THR A 182 -3.52 15.79 2.15
C THR A 182 -3.61 16.00 3.66
N THR A 183 -2.91 17.02 4.17
CA THR A 183 -2.73 17.23 5.60
C THR A 183 -3.14 18.63 6.04
N ILE A 184 -2.54 19.64 5.44
CA ILE A 184 -2.67 21.02 5.95
C ILE A 184 -4.07 21.59 5.68
N VAL A 185 -4.67 21.26 4.54
CA VAL A 185 -6.03 21.70 4.16
C VAL A 185 -7.08 21.31 5.19
N ALA A 186 -6.92 20.16 5.87
CA ALA A 186 -7.84 19.67 6.90
C ALA A 186 -8.00 20.63 8.09
N LYS A 187 -7.01 21.50 8.38
CA LYS A 187 -7.07 22.53 9.44
C LYS A 187 -8.19 23.55 9.20
N PHE A 188 -8.55 23.76 7.94
CA PHE A 188 -9.57 24.73 7.55
C PHE A 188 -10.99 24.16 7.56
N PHE A 189 -11.13 22.88 7.93
CA PHE A 189 -12.39 22.15 8.04
C PHE A 189 -12.51 21.46 9.41
N PRO A 190 -12.51 22.20 10.54
CA PRO A 190 -12.41 21.59 11.88
C PRO A 190 -13.50 20.55 12.15
N ASP A 191 -14.75 20.81 11.74
CA ASP A 191 -15.91 19.91 11.94
C ASP A 191 -16.45 19.29 10.64
N HIS A 192 -15.90 19.69 9.49
CA HIS A 192 -16.39 19.35 8.16
C HIS A 192 -15.32 18.61 7.35
N LYS A 193 -14.69 17.59 7.96
CA LYS A 193 -13.69 16.72 7.33
C LYS A 193 -13.97 15.27 7.62
N CYS A 194 -13.71 14.39 6.66
CA CYS A 194 -13.90 12.96 6.80
C CYS A 194 -12.99 12.13 5.89
N PHE A 195 -12.97 10.84 6.13
CA PHE A 195 -12.37 9.87 5.23
C PHE A 195 -13.33 9.55 4.08
N GLY A 196 -12.79 9.48 2.87
CA GLY A 196 -13.46 8.83 1.75
C GLY A 196 -13.54 7.32 1.94
N LEU A 197 -14.37 6.66 1.16
CA LEU A 197 -14.62 5.22 1.31
C LEU A 197 -13.40 4.36 0.98
N LEU A 198 -12.56 4.80 0.02
CA LEU A 198 -11.31 4.11 -0.30
C LEU A 198 -10.35 4.17 0.89
N LEU A 199 -10.05 5.39 1.38
CA LEU A 199 -9.11 5.57 2.48
C LEU A 199 -9.58 4.85 3.75
N TYR A 200 -10.86 4.88 4.04
CA TYR A 200 -11.44 4.16 5.16
C TYR A 200 -11.23 2.65 5.04
N ARG A 201 -11.52 2.05 3.87
CA ARG A 201 -11.31 0.61 3.62
C ARG A 201 -9.85 0.19 3.72
N GLU A 202 -8.92 1.03 3.27
CA GLU A 202 -7.47 0.79 3.41
C GLU A 202 -7.09 0.69 4.89
N ILE A 203 -7.50 1.68 5.70
CA ILE A 203 -7.24 1.70 7.14
C ILE A 203 -7.87 0.48 7.84
N GLU A 204 -9.14 0.19 7.54
CA GLU A 204 -9.87 -0.95 8.09
C GLU A 204 -9.18 -2.28 7.76
N SER A 205 -8.77 -2.47 6.50
CA SER A 205 -8.12 -3.70 6.05
C SER A 205 -6.75 -3.92 6.69
N ILE A 206 -5.97 -2.85 6.85
CA ILE A 206 -4.66 -2.93 7.53
C ILE A 206 -4.86 -3.17 9.04
N ASN A 207 -5.84 -2.49 9.64
CA ASN A 207 -6.17 -2.70 11.05
C ASN A 207 -6.61 -4.14 11.33
N LYS A 208 -7.36 -4.74 10.42
CA LYS A 208 -7.79 -6.15 10.52
C LYS A 208 -6.60 -7.12 10.55
N VAL A 209 -5.47 -6.77 9.93
CA VAL A 209 -4.23 -7.55 10.03
C VAL A 209 -3.46 -7.23 11.30
N LEU A 210 -3.34 -5.94 11.67
CA LEU A 210 -2.45 -5.51 12.74
C LEU A 210 -3.06 -5.66 14.15
N ASN A 211 -4.36 -5.45 14.31
CA ASN A 211 -4.98 -5.31 15.63
C ASN A 211 -6.20 -6.23 15.86
N ASP A 212 -6.97 -6.53 14.81
CA ASP A 212 -8.21 -7.31 14.90
C ASP A 212 -8.10 -8.65 14.14
N SER A 213 -6.89 -9.22 14.06
CA SER A 213 -6.62 -10.42 13.30
C SER A 213 -7.16 -11.69 13.99
N GLU A 214 -7.77 -12.56 13.20
CA GLU A 214 -8.05 -13.94 13.62
C GLU A 214 -6.81 -14.81 13.42
N LYS A 215 -6.49 -15.62 14.44
CA LYS A 215 -5.32 -16.51 14.43
C LYS A 215 -5.63 -17.87 13.82
N PRO A 216 -4.64 -18.52 13.19
CA PRO A 216 -3.25 -18.12 12.97
C PRO A 216 -3.10 -16.99 11.95
N VAL A 217 -2.16 -16.07 12.23
CA VAL A 217 -1.80 -14.97 11.34
C VAL A 217 -0.51 -15.28 10.61
N THR A 218 -0.53 -15.23 9.29
CA THR A 218 0.66 -15.45 8.44
C THR A 218 1.00 -14.18 7.67
N ALA A 219 2.23 -13.70 7.83
CA ALA A 219 2.79 -12.65 6.99
C ALA A 219 3.74 -13.25 5.96
N ILE A 220 3.54 -12.91 4.70
CA ILE A 220 4.38 -13.33 3.57
C ILE A 220 5.16 -12.09 3.12
N LEU A 221 6.48 -12.14 3.27
CA LEU A 221 7.37 -11.05 2.95
C LEU A 221 8.35 -11.51 1.87
N GLY A 222 8.20 -10.95 0.69
CA GLY A 222 9.06 -11.22 -0.46
C GLY A 222 9.76 -9.96 -0.96
N GLY A 223 10.50 -10.13 -2.06
CA GLY A 223 11.22 -9.06 -2.71
C GLY A 223 12.74 -9.22 -2.65
N ALA A 224 13.47 -8.21 -3.13
CA ALA A 224 14.91 -8.35 -3.38
C ALA A 224 15.77 -8.25 -2.10
N LYS A 225 15.40 -7.40 -1.13
CA LYS A 225 16.29 -6.97 -0.04
C LYS A 225 15.64 -7.05 1.34
N VAL A 226 16.34 -7.61 2.32
CA VAL A 226 15.96 -7.62 3.74
C VAL A 226 15.87 -6.20 4.28
N SER A 227 16.84 -5.33 3.92
CA SER A 227 16.90 -3.94 4.38
C SER A 227 15.63 -3.15 4.11
N SER A 228 14.91 -3.46 3.02
CA SER A 228 13.65 -2.80 2.67
C SER A 228 12.44 -3.26 3.50
N LYS A 229 12.58 -4.31 4.29
CA LYS A 229 11.49 -4.94 5.06
C LYS A 229 11.72 -4.95 6.58
N ILE A 230 12.84 -4.40 7.05
CA ILE A 230 13.22 -4.44 8.47
C ILE A 230 12.11 -3.85 9.35
N GLY A 231 11.65 -2.64 9.02
CA GLY A 231 10.64 -1.96 9.82
C GLY A 231 9.33 -2.75 9.90
N VAL A 232 8.91 -3.35 8.79
CA VAL A 232 7.73 -4.24 8.76
C VAL A 232 7.98 -5.47 9.61
N LEU A 233 9.13 -6.18 9.39
CA LEU A 233 9.49 -7.39 10.15
C LEU A 233 9.48 -7.15 11.65
N GLU A 234 10.10 -6.07 12.11
CA GLU A 234 10.18 -5.77 13.56
C GLU A 234 8.81 -5.47 14.16
N ASN A 235 7.95 -4.73 13.46
CA ASN A 235 6.64 -4.36 13.98
C ASN A 235 5.64 -5.53 13.97
N ILE A 236 5.70 -6.43 12.98
CA ILE A 236 4.72 -7.52 12.88
C ILE A 236 5.06 -8.72 13.78
N LEU A 237 6.30 -8.87 14.26
CA LEU A 237 6.72 -10.00 15.11
C LEU A 237 5.86 -10.20 16.37
N ASP A 238 5.21 -9.15 16.87
CA ASP A 238 4.32 -9.25 18.03
C ASP A 238 2.86 -9.61 17.66
N ARG A 239 2.57 -9.73 16.37
CA ARG A 239 1.20 -9.78 15.84
C ARG A 239 0.91 -11.03 15.02
N VAL A 240 1.96 -11.73 14.56
CA VAL A 240 1.85 -12.88 13.66
C VAL A 240 2.29 -14.17 14.33
N ASP A 241 1.79 -15.29 13.84
CA ASP A 241 2.20 -16.62 14.28
C ASP A 241 3.22 -17.24 13.30
N HIS A 242 3.13 -16.87 12.02
CA HIS A 242 4.01 -17.35 10.95
C HIS A 242 4.51 -16.21 10.08
N ILE A 243 5.78 -16.30 9.66
CA ILE A 243 6.37 -15.42 8.64
C ILE A 243 6.95 -16.32 7.54
N ILE A 244 6.48 -16.13 6.32
CA ILE A 244 7.05 -16.71 5.12
C ILE A 244 8.00 -15.68 4.50
N ILE A 245 9.27 -16.05 4.31
CA ILE A 245 10.28 -15.23 3.64
C ILE A 245 10.46 -15.76 2.22
N GLY A 246 10.39 -14.88 1.22
CA GLY A 246 10.54 -15.24 -0.18
C GLY A 246 11.33 -14.21 -0.98
N GLY A 247 11.48 -14.46 -2.28
CA GLY A 247 12.24 -13.60 -3.17
C GLY A 247 13.75 -13.59 -2.89
N GLY A 248 14.45 -12.63 -3.45
CA GLY A 248 15.91 -12.50 -3.32
C GLY A 248 16.41 -12.33 -1.89
N MET A 249 15.59 -11.73 -1.01
CA MET A 249 15.95 -11.57 0.40
C MET A 249 16.16 -12.90 1.13
N THR A 250 15.59 -14.01 0.66
CA THR A 250 15.80 -15.37 1.18
C THR A 250 17.28 -15.70 1.28
N PHE A 251 18.07 -15.38 0.28
CA PHE A 251 19.47 -15.78 0.21
C PHE A 251 20.37 -15.06 1.22
N THR A 252 19.96 -13.91 1.72
CA THR A 252 20.61 -13.27 2.88
C THR A 252 20.43 -14.11 4.14
N PHE A 253 19.24 -14.65 4.39
CA PHE A 253 18.98 -15.55 5.54
C PHE A 253 19.71 -16.89 5.35
N VAL A 254 19.64 -17.49 4.18
CA VAL A 254 20.31 -18.77 3.88
C VAL A 254 21.82 -18.66 4.08
N LYS A 255 22.45 -17.57 3.58
CA LYS A 255 23.88 -17.34 3.76
C LYS A 255 24.23 -17.08 5.24
N ALA A 256 23.42 -16.33 5.95
CA ALA A 256 23.60 -16.09 7.39
C ALA A 256 23.59 -17.39 8.20
N LEU A 257 22.82 -18.38 7.76
CA LEU A 257 22.77 -19.74 8.34
C LEU A 257 23.91 -20.65 7.86
N GLY A 258 24.82 -20.18 7.01
CA GLY A 258 25.98 -20.94 6.50
C GLY A 258 25.75 -21.67 5.20
N GLY A 259 24.60 -21.49 4.52
CA GLY A 259 24.30 -22.09 3.24
C GLY A 259 25.12 -21.54 2.06
N GLN A 260 25.26 -22.34 1.01
CA GLN A 260 25.85 -21.96 -0.27
C GLN A 260 24.77 -21.42 -1.19
N ILE A 261 24.91 -20.16 -1.59
CA ILE A 261 23.89 -19.43 -2.38
C ILE A 261 24.33 -19.11 -3.81
N GLY A 262 25.50 -19.58 -4.24
CA GLY A 262 26.08 -19.29 -5.56
C GLY A 262 26.18 -17.80 -5.85
N ASN A 263 25.63 -17.38 -6.99
CA ASN A 263 25.57 -15.99 -7.42
C ASN A 263 24.22 -15.30 -7.07
N SER A 264 23.44 -15.89 -6.16
CA SER A 264 22.14 -15.34 -5.75
C SER A 264 22.31 -13.97 -5.09
N LEU A 265 21.27 -13.15 -5.17
CA LEU A 265 21.26 -11.81 -4.57
C LEU A 265 21.42 -11.91 -3.05
N VAL A 266 22.34 -11.15 -2.47
CA VAL A 266 22.61 -11.14 -1.04
C VAL A 266 23.01 -9.75 -0.56
N GLU A 267 22.59 -9.40 0.67
CA GLU A 267 23.06 -8.22 1.40
C GLU A 267 24.07 -8.67 2.46
N GLU A 268 25.36 -8.65 2.09
CA GLU A 268 26.46 -9.13 2.96
C GLU A 268 26.53 -8.38 4.30
N ASP A 269 26.20 -7.11 4.31
CA ASP A 269 26.18 -6.24 5.49
C ASP A 269 24.96 -6.46 6.38
N LYS A 270 24.05 -7.37 5.99
CA LYS A 270 22.80 -7.67 6.72
C LYS A 270 22.72 -9.12 7.25
N LEU A 271 23.80 -9.89 7.18
CA LEU A 271 23.81 -11.27 7.67
C LEU A 271 23.52 -11.34 9.18
N ASP A 272 24.18 -10.51 9.99
CA ASP A 272 23.95 -10.45 11.44
C ASP A 272 22.53 -10.01 11.78
N LEU A 273 21.98 -9.11 10.98
CA LEU A 273 20.59 -8.68 11.12
C LEU A 273 19.61 -9.82 10.83
N ALA A 274 19.86 -10.62 9.79
CA ALA A 274 19.04 -11.80 9.47
C ALA A 274 19.03 -12.80 10.64
N LEU A 275 20.19 -13.09 11.23
CA LEU A 275 20.27 -13.93 12.43
C LEU A 275 19.50 -13.33 13.61
N THR A 276 19.65 -12.03 13.85
CA THR A 276 18.92 -11.32 14.92
C THR A 276 17.40 -11.43 14.75
N ILE A 277 16.90 -11.33 13.51
CA ILE A 277 15.46 -11.48 13.19
C ILE A 277 15.00 -12.91 13.54
N LEU A 278 15.77 -13.94 13.15
CA LEU A 278 15.46 -15.34 13.47
C LEU A 278 15.40 -15.58 14.98
N GLU A 279 16.36 -15.02 15.74
CA GLU A 279 16.39 -15.11 17.20
C GLU A 279 15.19 -14.39 17.85
N LYS A 280 14.89 -13.17 17.41
CA LYS A 280 13.71 -12.42 17.87
C LYS A 280 12.41 -13.17 17.62
N ALA A 281 12.25 -13.74 16.42
CA ALA A 281 11.08 -14.54 16.07
C ALA A 281 10.93 -15.76 16.98
N LYS A 282 12.03 -16.50 17.19
CA LYS A 282 12.05 -17.64 18.10
C LYS A 282 11.70 -17.26 19.55
N ALA A 283 12.23 -16.14 20.04
CA ALA A 283 11.94 -15.63 21.38
C ALA A 283 10.45 -15.25 21.56
N LYS A 284 9.78 -14.89 20.47
CA LYS A 284 8.35 -14.51 20.44
C LYS A 284 7.42 -15.66 20.01
N ASN A 285 7.94 -16.88 19.85
CA ASN A 285 7.23 -18.05 19.33
C ASN A 285 6.64 -17.86 17.93
N VAL A 286 7.23 -17.01 17.11
CA VAL A 286 6.89 -16.82 15.70
C VAL A 286 7.69 -17.80 14.85
N GLN A 287 7.02 -18.54 13.99
CA GLN A 287 7.68 -19.47 13.08
C GLN A 287 8.06 -18.78 11.78
N ILE A 288 9.37 -18.72 11.48
CA ILE A 288 9.86 -18.24 10.18
C ILE A 288 10.03 -19.44 9.25
N HIS A 289 9.40 -19.36 8.07
CA HIS A 289 9.47 -20.36 7.01
C HIS A 289 10.35 -19.81 5.88
N LEU A 290 11.53 -20.41 5.71
CA LEU A 290 12.43 -20.13 4.59
C LEU A 290 12.19 -21.17 3.47
N PRO A 291 12.42 -20.82 2.20
CA PRO A 291 12.41 -21.77 1.10
C PRO A 291 13.44 -22.90 1.31
N VAL A 292 13.02 -24.14 1.08
CA VAL A 292 13.88 -25.33 1.22
C VAL A 292 14.52 -25.73 -0.10
N ASP A 293 13.93 -25.31 -1.22
CA ASP A 293 14.43 -25.48 -2.57
C ASP A 293 14.17 -24.24 -3.43
N ALA A 294 14.92 -24.12 -4.51
CA ALA A 294 14.86 -22.99 -5.42
C ALA A 294 15.01 -23.42 -6.87
N ILE A 295 14.34 -22.72 -7.77
CA ILE A 295 14.65 -22.76 -9.19
C ILE A 295 15.82 -21.82 -9.41
N VAL A 296 16.97 -22.43 -9.76
CA VAL A 296 18.22 -21.70 -10.02
C VAL A 296 18.48 -21.61 -11.51
N ALA A 297 19.15 -20.51 -11.92
CA ALA A 297 19.50 -20.24 -13.30
C ALA A 297 20.97 -19.85 -13.44
N ASP A 298 21.54 -20.08 -14.62
CA ASP A 298 22.90 -19.66 -14.98
C ASP A 298 22.97 -18.21 -15.51
N ALA A 299 21.80 -17.59 -15.77
CA ALA A 299 21.68 -16.20 -16.18
C ALA A 299 20.32 -15.62 -15.74
N PHE A 300 20.24 -14.29 -15.60
CA PHE A 300 18.99 -13.58 -15.33
C PHE A 300 18.22 -13.34 -16.65
N SER A 301 17.58 -14.40 -17.18
CA SER A 301 16.91 -14.39 -18.49
C SER A 301 15.90 -15.53 -18.59
N ASN A 302 14.83 -15.31 -19.37
CA ASN A 302 13.90 -16.39 -19.75
C ASN A 302 14.58 -17.50 -20.59
N ASP A 303 15.70 -17.24 -21.24
CA ASP A 303 16.46 -18.23 -22.04
C ASP A 303 17.47 -19.02 -21.21
N ALA A 304 17.65 -18.69 -19.92
CA ALA A 304 18.61 -19.35 -19.05
C ALA A 304 18.32 -20.84 -18.88
N ASN A 305 19.40 -21.64 -18.69
CA ASN A 305 19.25 -23.01 -18.19
C ASN A 305 18.81 -22.97 -16.74
N THR A 306 17.92 -23.87 -16.34
CA THR A 306 17.37 -23.94 -14.99
C THR A 306 17.56 -25.30 -14.34
N LYS A 307 17.66 -25.32 -13.03
CA LYS A 307 17.67 -26.52 -12.18
C LYS A 307 16.87 -26.25 -10.91
N GLU A 308 16.32 -27.29 -10.33
CA GLU A 308 15.78 -27.23 -8.98
C GLU A 308 16.80 -27.81 -8.00
N LEU A 309 17.23 -27.02 -7.02
CA LEU A 309 18.24 -27.39 -6.04
C LEU A 309 17.81 -27.00 -4.62
N PRO A 310 18.35 -27.66 -3.57
CA PRO A 310 18.22 -27.17 -2.21
C PRO A 310 18.73 -25.72 -2.11
N THR A 311 17.98 -24.87 -1.40
CA THR A 311 18.27 -23.43 -1.33
C THR A 311 19.63 -23.11 -0.71
N ASP A 312 20.15 -24.01 0.13
CA ASP A 312 21.45 -23.91 0.81
C ASP A 312 22.61 -24.60 0.07
N GLN A 313 22.39 -25.10 -1.16
CA GLN A 313 23.38 -25.86 -1.95
C GLN A 313 23.47 -25.35 -3.39
N ILE A 314 23.36 -24.06 -3.62
CA ILE A 314 23.46 -23.44 -4.95
C ILE A 314 24.95 -23.27 -5.31
N PRO A 315 25.43 -23.91 -6.39
CA PRO A 315 26.84 -23.81 -6.77
C PRO A 315 27.20 -22.46 -7.42
N ALA A 316 28.50 -22.18 -7.45
CA ALA A 316 29.01 -21.01 -8.16
C ALA A 316 28.54 -20.98 -9.64
N GLY A 317 28.27 -19.80 -10.17
CA GLY A 317 27.75 -19.63 -11.53
C GLY A 317 26.23 -19.79 -11.65
N TRP A 318 25.52 -20.19 -10.59
CA TRP A 318 24.06 -20.31 -10.53
C TRP A 318 23.49 -19.35 -9.52
N MET A 319 22.28 -18.84 -9.78
CA MET A 319 21.54 -17.94 -8.89
C MET A 319 20.10 -18.41 -8.71
N GLY A 320 19.55 -18.32 -7.51
CA GLY A 320 18.14 -18.61 -7.25
C GLY A 320 17.26 -17.46 -7.74
N LEU A 321 16.23 -17.79 -8.54
CA LEU A 321 15.32 -16.82 -9.13
C LEU A 321 13.84 -17.08 -8.81
N ASP A 322 13.50 -18.32 -8.36
CA ASP A 322 12.16 -18.64 -7.88
C ASP A 322 12.23 -19.74 -6.80
N THR A 323 11.12 -20.00 -6.13
CA THR A 323 10.99 -21.12 -5.19
C THR A 323 10.74 -22.43 -5.92
N GLY A 324 11.23 -23.53 -5.35
CA GLY A 324 11.00 -24.89 -5.88
C GLY A 324 9.68 -25.51 -5.43
N SER A 325 9.47 -26.74 -5.89
CA SER A 325 8.20 -27.46 -5.67
C SER A 325 7.94 -27.82 -4.21
N LYS A 326 8.96 -28.22 -3.46
CA LYS A 326 8.84 -28.55 -2.02
C LYS A 326 8.54 -27.31 -1.18
N THR A 327 9.10 -26.16 -1.56
CA THR A 327 8.81 -24.89 -0.92
C THR A 327 7.35 -24.48 -1.16
N ALA A 328 6.83 -24.68 -2.37
CA ALA A 328 5.44 -24.39 -2.70
C ALA A 328 4.47 -25.22 -1.82
N GLU A 329 4.75 -26.53 -1.65
CA GLU A 329 3.98 -27.42 -0.76
C GLU A 329 4.05 -26.97 0.70
N LEU A 330 5.25 -26.66 1.20
CA LEU A 330 5.46 -26.16 2.56
C LEU A 330 4.67 -24.88 2.84
N PHE A 331 4.73 -23.92 1.92
CA PHE A 331 4.06 -22.64 2.09
C PHE A 331 2.54 -22.78 1.97
N ALA A 332 2.06 -23.62 1.05
CA ALA A 332 0.63 -23.92 0.92
C ALA A 332 0.06 -24.56 2.20
N ASP A 333 0.81 -25.47 2.86
CA ASP A 333 0.39 -26.08 4.14
C ASP A 333 0.25 -25.01 5.25
N VAL A 334 1.19 -24.06 5.35
CA VAL A 334 1.11 -22.96 6.32
C VAL A 334 -0.07 -22.05 6.02
N ILE A 335 -0.26 -21.67 4.75
CA ILE A 335 -1.30 -20.75 4.31
C ILE A 335 -2.69 -21.35 4.52
N SER A 336 -2.88 -22.64 4.25
CA SER A 336 -4.16 -23.35 4.38
C SER A 336 -4.71 -23.34 5.82
N LYS A 337 -3.85 -23.20 6.81
CA LYS A 337 -4.20 -23.15 8.24
C LYS A 337 -4.42 -21.73 8.75
N SER A 338 -4.07 -20.72 7.95
CA SER A 338 -4.12 -19.30 8.33
C SER A 338 -5.55 -18.77 8.30
N LYS A 339 -5.87 -17.87 9.25
CA LYS A 339 -7.14 -17.13 9.28
C LYS A 339 -6.97 -15.70 8.82
N THR A 340 -5.77 -15.15 9.00
CA THR A 340 -5.41 -13.81 8.50
C THR A 340 -4.09 -13.91 7.76
N ILE A 341 -4.05 -13.37 6.55
CA ILE A 341 -2.90 -13.44 5.65
C ILE A 341 -2.53 -12.03 5.20
N LEU A 342 -1.27 -11.66 5.40
CA LEU A 342 -0.65 -10.47 4.80
C LEU A 342 0.31 -10.91 3.71
N TRP A 343 0.11 -10.45 2.47
CA TRP A 343 1.03 -10.71 1.37
C TRP A 343 1.71 -9.43 0.90
N ASN A 344 3.02 -9.34 1.10
CA ASN A 344 3.85 -8.19 0.72
C ASN A 344 5.18 -8.61 0.08
N GLY A 345 5.18 -8.83 -1.21
CA GLY A 345 6.32 -9.19 -2.06
C GLY A 345 6.17 -10.57 -2.71
N PRO A 346 6.60 -10.70 -3.98
CA PRO A 346 6.59 -11.95 -4.72
C PRO A 346 7.66 -12.92 -4.19
N LEU A 347 7.52 -14.22 -4.53
CA LEU A 347 8.47 -15.26 -4.15
C LEU A 347 9.60 -15.46 -5.18
N GLY A 348 9.32 -15.17 -6.44
CA GLY A 348 10.26 -15.28 -7.56
C GLY A 348 10.32 -14.02 -8.40
N VAL A 349 11.15 -14.03 -9.45
CA VAL A 349 11.23 -12.98 -10.47
C VAL A 349 10.09 -13.17 -11.45
N PHE A 350 8.88 -12.86 -11.01
CA PHE A 350 7.63 -13.16 -11.71
C PHE A 350 7.47 -12.44 -13.06
N GLU A 351 8.26 -11.40 -13.31
CA GLU A 351 8.36 -10.71 -14.59
C GLU A 351 8.97 -11.58 -15.69
N LEU A 352 9.71 -12.62 -15.30
CA LEU A 352 10.24 -13.65 -16.18
C LEU A 352 9.37 -14.91 -16.03
N GLU A 353 8.74 -15.36 -17.13
CA GLU A 353 7.78 -16.47 -17.14
C GLU A 353 8.32 -17.73 -16.46
N LYS A 354 9.61 -18.07 -16.71
CA LYS A 354 10.26 -19.25 -16.11
C LYS A 354 10.36 -19.20 -14.58
N PHE A 355 10.27 -18.02 -13.96
CA PHE A 355 10.48 -17.80 -12.53
C PHE A 355 9.26 -17.18 -11.84
N SER A 356 8.08 -17.39 -12.42
CA SER A 356 6.80 -16.90 -11.92
C SER A 356 6.02 -17.94 -11.13
N ASN A 357 6.38 -19.24 -11.26
CA ASN A 357 5.57 -20.34 -10.73
C ASN A 357 5.43 -20.30 -9.21
N GLY A 358 6.49 -19.98 -8.46
CA GLY A 358 6.41 -19.84 -7.01
C GLY A 358 5.41 -18.79 -6.56
N THR A 359 5.38 -17.64 -7.25
CA THR A 359 4.41 -16.57 -6.98
C THR A 359 2.98 -16.99 -7.36
N ILE A 360 2.80 -17.74 -8.46
CA ILE A 360 1.51 -18.28 -8.88
C ILE A 360 0.97 -19.30 -7.87
N GLN A 361 1.81 -20.24 -7.42
CA GLN A 361 1.43 -21.26 -6.42
C GLN A 361 1.05 -20.60 -5.08
N LEU A 362 1.80 -19.60 -4.67
CA LEU A 362 1.47 -18.77 -3.50
C LEU A 362 0.09 -18.10 -3.66
N GLY A 363 -0.16 -17.44 -4.80
CA GLY A 363 -1.43 -16.80 -5.10
C GLY A 363 -2.61 -17.78 -5.07
N ASN A 364 -2.43 -18.99 -5.62
CA ASN A 364 -3.43 -20.06 -5.57
C ASN A 364 -3.73 -20.50 -4.13
N ALA A 365 -2.70 -20.71 -3.31
CA ALA A 365 -2.88 -21.10 -1.90
C ALA A 365 -3.62 -20.00 -1.09
N ILE A 366 -3.28 -18.72 -1.33
CA ILE A 366 -3.97 -17.59 -0.69
C ILE A 366 -5.42 -17.50 -1.15
N ALA A 367 -5.68 -17.66 -2.45
CA ALA A 367 -7.03 -17.64 -3.01
C ALA A 367 -7.90 -18.77 -2.43
N GLU A 368 -7.35 -19.99 -2.29
CA GLU A 368 -8.03 -21.12 -1.66
C GLU A 368 -8.32 -20.84 -0.17
N ALA A 369 -7.32 -20.39 0.59
CA ALA A 369 -7.52 -20.03 1.99
C ALA A 369 -8.60 -18.93 2.16
N THR A 370 -8.60 -17.94 1.26
CA THR A 370 -9.60 -16.86 1.25
C THR A 370 -10.99 -17.39 0.97
N SER A 371 -11.14 -18.31 0.00
CA SER A 371 -12.43 -18.95 -0.28
C SER A 371 -12.95 -19.78 0.89
N ASN A 372 -12.04 -20.28 1.73
CA ASN A 372 -12.33 -21.02 2.97
C ASN A 372 -12.53 -20.10 4.21
N GLY A 373 -12.63 -18.79 4.00
CA GLY A 373 -12.99 -17.82 5.02
C GLY A 373 -11.80 -17.12 5.69
N ALA A 374 -10.56 -17.29 5.23
CA ALA A 374 -9.45 -16.48 5.69
C ALA A 374 -9.54 -15.04 5.14
N PHE A 375 -9.11 -14.07 5.93
CA PHE A 375 -8.92 -12.70 5.45
C PHE A 375 -7.53 -12.54 4.84
N SER A 376 -7.45 -12.09 3.60
CA SER A 376 -6.19 -11.86 2.89
C SER A 376 -6.05 -10.42 2.45
N LEU A 377 -4.96 -9.77 2.90
CA LEU A 377 -4.55 -8.42 2.50
C LEU A 377 -3.30 -8.52 1.62
N VAL A 378 -3.39 -7.99 0.41
CA VAL A 378 -2.25 -7.89 -0.51
C VAL A 378 -1.82 -6.43 -0.63
N GLY A 379 -0.51 -6.17 -0.57
CA GLY A 379 -0.01 -4.83 -0.78
C GLY A 379 1.49 -4.77 -1.09
N GLY A 380 1.90 -3.60 -1.55
CA GLY A 380 3.21 -3.37 -2.16
C GLY A 380 3.15 -3.51 -3.69
N GLY A 381 3.90 -2.64 -4.38
CA GLY A 381 3.81 -2.52 -5.85
C GLY A 381 3.95 -3.84 -6.58
N ASP A 382 4.99 -4.62 -6.25
CA ASP A 382 5.29 -5.88 -6.92
C ASP A 382 4.22 -6.96 -6.64
N SER A 383 3.69 -7.03 -5.41
CA SER A 383 2.60 -7.98 -5.09
C SER A 383 1.32 -7.65 -5.83
N VAL A 384 0.97 -6.36 -5.90
CA VAL A 384 -0.20 -5.88 -6.63
C VAL A 384 -0.04 -6.15 -8.13
N ALA A 385 1.15 -5.94 -8.69
CA ALA A 385 1.45 -6.26 -10.07
C ALA A 385 1.30 -7.78 -10.36
N ALA A 386 1.83 -8.63 -9.48
CA ALA A 386 1.70 -10.08 -9.60
C ALA A 386 0.24 -10.54 -9.51
N VAL A 387 -0.52 -9.99 -8.55
CA VAL A 387 -1.95 -10.31 -8.37
C VAL A 387 -2.76 -9.96 -9.61
N LYS A 388 -2.50 -8.79 -10.23
CA LYS A 388 -3.11 -8.38 -11.49
C LYS A 388 -2.70 -9.27 -12.65
N GLN A 389 -1.40 -9.50 -12.82
CA GLN A 389 -0.86 -10.30 -13.92
C GLN A 389 -1.42 -11.72 -13.95
N PHE A 390 -1.63 -12.32 -12.76
CA PHE A 390 -2.08 -13.71 -12.65
C PHE A 390 -3.58 -13.86 -12.29
N GLY A 391 -4.34 -12.78 -12.26
CA GLY A 391 -5.80 -12.80 -12.08
C GLY A 391 -6.24 -13.27 -10.68
N PHE A 392 -5.60 -12.75 -9.63
CA PHE A 392 -5.96 -13.02 -8.24
C PHE A 392 -6.72 -11.87 -7.56
N GLU A 393 -6.96 -10.74 -8.25
CA GLU A 393 -7.58 -9.55 -7.66
C GLU A 393 -8.91 -9.85 -6.95
N ASP A 394 -9.79 -10.59 -7.62
CA ASP A 394 -11.10 -10.97 -7.11
C ASP A 394 -11.08 -12.23 -6.21
N LYS A 395 -9.91 -12.81 -5.98
CA LYS A 395 -9.72 -14.05 -5.20
C LYS A 395 -9.10 -13.80 -3.82
N VAL A 396 -8.78 -12.56 -3.51
CA VAL A 396 -8.27 -12.12 -2.21
C VAL A 396 -9.24 -11.14 -1.57
N SER A 397 -9.17 -10.97 -0.24
CA SER A 397 -10.14 -10.12 0.46
C SER A 397 -9.95 -8.63 0.17
N TYR A 398 -8.69 -8.19 0.04
CA TYR A 398 -8.37 -6.79 -0.27
C TYR A 398 -7.00 -6.64 -0.93
N VAL A 399 -6.96 -5.82 -1.99
CA VAL A 399 -5.72 -5.39 -2.66
C VAL A 399 -5.52 -3.91 -2.38
N SER A 400 -4.48 -3.57 -1.62
CA SER A 400 -4.19 -2.18 -1.23
C SER A 400 -3.66 -1.36 -2.42
N THR A 401 -4.19 -0.16 -2.54
CA THR A 401 -3.70 0.84 -3.50
C THR A 401 -2.56 1.70 -2.93
N GLY A 402 -2.25 1.54 -1.63
CA GLY A 402 -1.44 2.46 -0.85
C GLY A 402 0.07 2.38 -1.04
N GLY A 403 0.60 1.28 -1.58
CA GLY A 403 2.03 1.11 -1.80
C GLY A 403 2.88 1.48 -0.57
N GLY A 404 3.56 2.63 -0.62
CA GLY A 404 4.41 3.13 0.47
C GLY A 404 3.64 3.47 1.75
N ALA A 405 2.44 4.02 1.65
CA ALA A 405 1.62 4.37 2.81
C ALA A 405 1.21 3.11 3.61
N MET A 406 0.86 2.02 2.91
CA MET A 406 0.60 0.75 3.57
C MET A 406 1.83 0.22 4.29
N LEU A 407 3.01 0.27 3.66
CA LEU A 407 4.25 -0.18 4.30
C LEU A 407 4.55 0.60 5.57
N GLU A 408 4.41 1.92 5.54
CA GLU A 408 4.63 2.75 6.74
C GLU A 408 3.63 2.44 7.86
N MET A 409 2.37 2.15 7.55
CA MET A 409 1.41 1.66 8.56
C MET A 409 1.80 0.28 9.12
N LEU A 410 2.26 -0.64 8.27
CA LEU A 410 2.76 -1.94 8.70
C LEU A 410 4.04 -1.83 9.55
N GLU A 411 4.83 -0.77 9.37
CA GLU A 411 5.96 -0.40 10.24
C GLU A 411 5.53 0.23 11.57
N GLY A 412 4.23 0.45 11.78
CA GLY A 412 3.68 1.08 12.98
C GLY A 412 3.74 2.61 12.99
N LYS A 413 4.01 3.23 11.84
CA LYS A 413 4.05 4.69 11.72
C LYS A 413 2.65 5.27 11.59
N SER A 414 2.44 6.39 12.25
CA SER A 414 1.27 7.23 12.06
C SER A 414 1.39 8.03 10.75
N LEU A 415 0.31 8.08 9.98
CA LEU A 415 0.31 8.77 8.68
C LEU A 415 -0.28 10.17 8.81
N PRO A 416 0.46 11.23 8.38
CA PRO A 416 0.01 12.62 8.53
C PRO A 416 -1.38 12.90 7.92
N GLY A 417 -1.69 12.30 6.77
CA GLY A 417 -3.00 12.47 6.11
C GLY A 417 -4.16 11.79 6.84
N ILE A 418 -3.89 10.78 7.68
CA ILE A 418 -4.88 10.15 8.56
C ILE A 418 -5.05 10.98 9.82
N GLU A 419 -3.96 11.35 10.48
CA GLU A 419 -3.97 12.16 11.69
C GLU A 419 -4.68 13.51 11.49
N ALA A 420 -4.52 14.11 10.30
CA ALA A 420 -5.16 15.38 9.97
C ALA A 420 -6.70 15.31 9.96
N ILE A 421 -7.28 14.13 9.73
CA ILE A 421 -8.74 13.94 9.79
C ILE A 421 -9.18 13.62 11.22
N LEU A 422 -8.37 12.85 11.98
CA LEU A 422 -8.71 12.43 13.34
C LEU A 422 -8.63 13.55 14.38
N ASN A 423 -7.75 14.54 14.15
CA ASN A 423 -7.51 15.69 15.04
C ASN A 423 -8.25 16.95 14.52
#